data_48f146bf8bbdb518511ed57bb93dc481
#
_entry.id   48f146bf8bbdb518511ed57bb93dc481
#
_cell.length_a   1.000
_cell.length_b   1.000
_cell.length_c   1.000
_cell.angle_alpha   90.00
_cell.angle_beta   90.00
_cell.angle_gamma   90.00
#
_symmetry.space_group_name_H-M   'P 1'
#
loop_
_entity.id
_entity.type
_entity.pdbx_description
1 polymer ?
#
loop_
_entity_poly.entity_id
_entity_poly.type
_entity_poly.pdbx_seq_one_letter_code
_entity_poly.pdbx_strand_id
1 'polypeptide(L)' 'MENIVLQFVTAKNEVFSLPASTIKFIGKNKNGSTCIYIEDGVYYDVANEYEAVLQVLANNNLAVICVPVAAE' A
#
# COMPACT_ATOMS: atom_id res chain seq x y z
N MET A 1 -22.48 -2.82 -3.02
CA MET A 1 -21.18 -2.28 -2.59
C MET A 1 -20.07 -3.16 -3.12
N GLU A 2 -19.11 -2.58 -3.76
CA GLU A 2 -18.05 -3.36 -4.38
C GLU A 2 -16.90 -3.58 -3.43
N ASN A 3 -16.37 -4.79 -3.46
CA ASN A 3 -15.17 -5.10 -2.71
C ASN A 3 -13.99 -5.10 -3.67
N ILE A 4 -13.13 -4.14 -3.50
CA ILE A 4 -11.94 -4.02 -4.33
C ILE A 4 -10.79 -4.69 -3.59
N VAL A 5 -10.16 -5.63 -4.27
CA VAL A 5 -9.01 -6.34 -3.71
C VAL A 5 -7.78 -5.95 -4.51
N LEU A 6 -6.75 -5.56 -3.80
CA LEU A 6 -5.50 -5.13 -4.41
C LEU A 6 -4.43 -6.18 -4.20
N GLN A 7 -3.60 -6.37 -5.22
CA GLN A 7 -2.50 -7.33 -5.14
C GLN A 7 -1.18 -6.59 -4.98
N PHE A 8 -0.34 -7.13 -4.13
CA PHE A 8 0.97 -6.57 -3.86
C PHE A 8 2.02 -7.64 -3.92
N VAL A 9 3.25 -7.21 -4.14
CA VAL A 9 4.39 -8.12 -4.23
C VAL A 9 5.36 -7.77 -3.11
N THR A 10 5.74 -8.76 -2.33
CA THR A 10 6.70 -8.54 -1.26
C THR A 10 8.11 -8.47 -1.82
N ALA A 11 9.06 -8.06 -0.98
CA ALA A 11 10.45 -8.00 -1.40
C ALA A 11 10.99 -9.37 -1.78
N LYS A 12 10.33 -10.43 -1.33
CA LYS A 12 10.75 -11.80 -1.66
C LYS A 12 10.01 -12.35 -2.87
N ASN A 13 9.33 -11.48 -3.61
CA ASN A 13 8.61 -11.87 -4.81
C ASN A 13 7.37 -12.73 -4.54
N GLU A 14 6.82 -12.62 -3.36
CA GLU A 14 5.58 -13.30 -3.03
C GLU A 14 4.42 -12.36 -3.26
N VAL A 15 3.36 -12.87 -3.86
CA VAL A 15 2.18 -12.08 -4.17
C VAL A 15 1.13 -12.33 -3.10
N PHE A 16 0.52 -11.25 -2.62
CA PHE A 16 -0.60 -11.38 -1.69
C PHE A 16 -1.65 -10.34 -2.02
N SER A 17 -2.85 -10.54 -1.50
CA SER A 17 -3.97 -9.68 -1.80
C SER A 17 -4.55 -9.11 -0.52
N LEU A 18 -4.98 -7.86 -0.59
CA LEU A 18 -5.64 -7.21 0.54
C LEU A 18 -6.91 -6.53 0.06
N PRO A 19 -8.01 -6.66 0.80
CA PRO A 19 -9.16 -5.82 0.50
C PRO A 19 -8.79 -4.36 0.71
N ALA A 20 -9.16 -3.52 -0.24
CA ALA A 20 -8.80 -2.11 -0.15
C ALA A 20 -9.32 -1.47 1.13
N SER A 21 -10.43 -1.95 1.64
CA SER A 21 -11.04 -1.37 2.83
C SER A 21 -10.22 -1.61 4.09
N THR A 22 -9.27 -2.52 4.06
CA THR A 22 -8.42 -2.77 5.24
C THR A 22 -7.23 -1.83 5.29
N ILE A 23 -6.95 -1.11 4.22
CA ILE A 23 -5.79 -0.23 4.18
C ILE A 23 -6.14 1.08 4.87
N LYS A 24 -5.38 1.42 5.89
CA LYS A 24 -5.61 2.67 6.62
C LYS A 24 -4.82 3.83 6.02
N PHE A 25 -3.55 3.58 5.73
CA PHE A 25 -2.74 4.57 5.03
C PHE A 25 -1.51 3.88 4.47
N ILE A 26 -0.85 4.57 3.56
CA ILE A 26 0.36 4.05 2.95
C ILE A 26 1.48 5.08 3.12
N GLY A 27 2.70 4.58 3.13
CA GLY A 27 3.86 5.43 3.25
C GLY A 27 4.91 5.03 2.23
N LYS A 28 5.83 5.93 1.98
CA LYS A 28 6.89 5.71 1.02
C LYS A 28 8.17 5.41 1.77
N ASN A 29 8.80 4.27 1.46
CA ASN A 29 10.08 3.93 2.04
C ASN A 29 11.20 4.66 1.34
N LYS A 30 12.38 4.63 1.94
CA LYS A 30 13.54 5.33 1.38
C LYS A 30 13.85 4.88 -0.04
N ASN A 31 13.70 3.59 -0.29
CA ASN A 31 14.05 3.05 -1.60
C ASN A 31 12.93 3.19 -2.63
N GLY A 32 11.87 3.91 -2.28
CA GLY A 32 10.78 4.12 -3.21
C GLY A 32 9.68 3.08 -3.14
N SER A 33 9.87 2.04 -2.36
CA SER A 33 8.83 1.04 -2.21
C SER A 33 7.76 1.55 -1.25
N THR A 34 6.77 0.72 -0.98
CA THR A 34 5.59 1.13 -0.24
C THR A 34 5.47 0.38 1.07
N CYS A 35 5.03 1.08 2.09
CA CYS A 35 4.67 0.49 3.38
C CYS A 35 3.17 0.65 3.54
N ILE A 36 2.47 -0.44 3.76
CA ILE A 36 1.01 -0.45 3.82
C ILE A 36 0.59 -0.74 5.26
N TYR A 37 -0.12 0.21 5.86
CA TYR A 37 -0.58 0.06 7.23
C TYR A 37 -2.04 -0.36 7.23
N ILE A 38 -2.35 -1.44 7.93
CA ILE A 38 -3.70 -1.97 7.96
C ILE A 38 -4.38 -1.81 9.31
N GLU A 39 -3.60 -1.75 10.39
CA GLU A 39 -4.15 -1.45 11.72
C GLU A 39 -2.99 -1.09 12.62
N ASP A 40 -3.30 -0.72 13.83
CA ASP A 40 -2.29 -0.22 14.75
C ASP A 40 -1.15 -1.22 14.88
N GLY A 41 0.04 -0.76 14.54
CA GLY A 41 1.23 -1.57 14.69
C GLY A 41 1.40 -2.67 13.66
N VAL A 42 0.45 -2.81 12.74
CA VAL A 42 0.54 -3.86 11.73
C VAL A 42 0.71 -3.23 10.36
N TYR A 43 1.74 -3.65 9.66
CA TYR A 43 2.01 -3.10 8.34
C TYR A 43 2.74 -4.14 7.49
N TYR A 44 2.75 -3.89 6.20
CA TYR A 44 3.47 -4.74 5.23
C TYR A 44 4.39 -3.87 4.39
N ASP A 45 5.62 -4.32 4.22
CA ASP A 45 6.53 -3.73 3.25
C ASP A 45 6.40 -4.47 1.95
N VAL A 46 6.04 -3.74 0.90
CA VAL A 46 5.87 -4.36 -0.41
C VAL A 46 6.88 -3.75 -1.38
N ALA A 47 7.20 -4.52 -2.41
CA ALA A 47 8.16 -4.09 -3.41
C ALA A 47 7.56 -3.12 -4.41
N ASN A 48 6.25 -3.01 -4.44
CA ASN A 48 5.58 -2.11 -5.38
C ASN A 48 6.02 -0.67 -5.14
N GLU A 49 6.23 0.06 -6.23
CA GLU A 49 6.64 1.45 -6.11
C GLU A 49 5.50 2.29 -5.58
N TYR A 50 5.86 3.27 -4.78
CA TYR A 50 4.87 4.12 -4.12
C TYR A 50 3.96 4.81 -5.14
N GLU A 51 4.54 5.39 -6.20
CA GLU A 51 3.72 6.05 -7.19
C GLU A 51 2.79 5.08 -7.92
N ALA A 52 3.25 3.86 -8.13
CA ALA A 52 2.40 2.86 -8.78
C ALA A 52 1.20 2.51 -7.91
N VAL A 53 1.42 2.41 -6.59
CA VAL A 53 0.33 2.13 -5.68
C VAL A 53 -0.65 3.28 -5.65
N LEU A 54 -0.15 4.51 -5.62
CA LEU A 54 -1.01 5.69 -5.66
C LEU A 54 -1.87 5.69 -6.92
N GLN A 55 -1.27 5.33 -8.05
CA GLN A 55 -2.00 5.31 -9.31
C GLN A 55 -3.14 4.29 -9.27
N VAL A 56 -2.87 3.13 -8.71
CA VAL A 56 -3.90 2.10 -8.60
C VAL A 56 -5.03 2.58 -7.70
N LEU A 57 -4.70 3.20 -6.59
CA LEU A 57 -5.71 3.71 -5.69
C LEU A 57 -6.55 4.79 -6.38
N ALA A 58 -5.91 5.68 -7.10
CA ALA A 58 -6.62 6.76 -7.79
C ALA A 58 -7.52 6.19 -8.88
N ASN A 59 -7.03 5.18 -9.61
CA ASN A 59 -7.80 4.59 -10.69
C ASN A 59 -9.06 3.89 -10.18
N ASN A 60 -9.06 3.49 -8.91
CA ASN A 60 -10.20 2.81 -8.32
C ASN A 60 -11.00 3.73 -7.41
N ASN A 61 -10.71 5.02 -7.44
CA ASN A 61 -11.43 6.01 -6.63
C ASN A 61 -11.34 5.72 -5.14
N LEU A 62 -10.20 5.24 -4.72
CA LEU A 62 -9.98 4.92 -3.31
C LEU A 62 -9.29 6.08 -2.63
N ALA A 63 -9.84 6.51 -1.50
CA ALA A 63 -9.27 7.59 -0.72
C ALA A 63 -8.48 6.99 0.43
N VAL A 64 -7.16 7.07 0.34
CA VAL A 64 -6.28 6.54 1.37
C VAL A 64 -5.32 7.66 1.76
N ILE A 65 -5.06 7.77 3.04
CA ILE A 65 -4.12 8.76 3.53
C ILE A 65 -2.71 8.34 3.11
N CYS A 66 -2.03 9.24 2.43
CA CYS A 66 -0.66 8.98 1.98
C CYS A 66 0.27 9.77 2.88
N VAL A 67 1.10 9.06 3.61
CA VAL A 67 2.02 9.68 4.55
C VAL A 67 3.43 9.49 4.05
N PRO A 68 4.16 10.57 3.80
CA PRO A 68 5.57 10.41 3.46
C PRO A 68 6.31 9.89 4.67
N VAL A 69 6.88 8.71 4.53
CA VAL A 69 7.63 8.13 5.62
C VAL A 69 8.93 8.88 5.74
N ALA A 70 9.14 9.46 6.91
CA ALA A 70 10.40 10.13 7.15
C ALA A 70 11.48 9.08 7.02
N ALA A 71 12.38 9.35 6.13
CA ALA A 71 13.49 8.45 5.96
C ALA A 71 14.25 8.44 7.25
N GLU A 72 14.29 7.33 7.90
CA GLU A 72 15.06 7.28 9.10
C GLU A 72 16.44 6.97 8.78
#